data_2ddb926293bf1ccd42a71843cce3a642
#
_entry.id   2ddb926293bf1ccd42a71843cce3a642
#
_cell.length_a   1.000
_cell.length_b   1.000
_cell.length_c   1.000
_cell.angle_alpha   90.00
_cell.angle_beta   90.00
_cell.angle_gamma   90.00
#
_symmetry.space_group_name_H-M   'P 1'
#
loop_
_entity.id
_entity.type
_entity.pdbx_description
1 polymer ?
#
loop_
_entity_poly.entity_id
_entity_poly.type
_entity_poly.pdbx_seq_one_letter_code
_entity_poly.pdbx_strand_id
1 'polypeptide(L)'
;MKKWLIAFAGVLLTFTLAGCGSKTVASTSGGKITESQYYSSMKGTSSGKQVLQQMILNKVLEKEYGSKVSSKSVDKQYNTYKAQYGSSSFATVLSQNGLTTKTFKEQLRSNLLLKEAVKDKVKISNAALKKQWKSYSPKVTVQHIVVAKSATADTVLKELKKDSSQANFTKLAKKYSTDTTTKNDGGKMAAFDNTDTTQSSKFLTAAFKLKNGEYTTSAVKTTNGYEIIRMIKNPGKGKMSDHTKDLKDQIWNNDMSDSTVLHNVVSKVLKSGNVSIKDKDLKDILSSYLSTSSSSSSLK
;
A
#
# COMPACT_ATOMS: atom_id res chain seq x y z
N MET A 1 2.69 21.84 -25.33
CA MET A 1 1.75 20.93 -26.03
C MET A 1 2.51 20.33 -27.22
N LYS A 2 3.12 19.17 -27.06
CA LYS A 2 3.78 18.43 -28.16
C LYS A 2 2.93 17.21 -28.47
N LYS A 3 2.32 17.26 -29.66
CA LYS A 3 1.53 16.19 -30.25
C LYS A 3 2.47 15.04 -30.61
N TRP A 4 2.36 13.92 -29.94
CA TRP A 4 3.00 12.68 -30.36
C TRP A 4 2.10 12.02 -31.39
N LEU A 5 2.48 12.15 -32.66
CA LEU A 5 1.97 11.34 -33.76
C LEU A 5 2.65 9.97 -33.65
N ILE A 6 1.90 8.96 -33.20
CA ILE A 6 2.30 7.57 -33.31
C ILE A 6 2.13 7.19 -34.77
N ALA A 7 3.25 7.08 -35.50
CA ALA A 7 3.28 6.52 -36.84
C ALA A 7 2.93 5.02 -36.76
N PHE A 8 1.74 4.65 -37.21
CA PHE A 8 1.41 3.26 -37.50
C PHE A 8 2.23 2.78 -38.69
N ALA A 9 3.38 2.16 -38.43
CA ALA A 9 4.08 1.38 -39.42
C ALA A 9 3.23 0.13 -39.70
N GLY A 10 2.57 0.13 -40.85
CA GLY A 10 1.75 -0.99 -41.32
C GLY A 10 2.62 -2.22 -41.57
N VAL A 11 2.51 -3.21 -40.69
CA VAL A 11 2.95 -4.58 -40.95
C VAL A 11 1.77 -5.29 -41.63
N LEU A 12 1.84 -5.42 -42.94
CA LEU A 12 0.97 -6.31 -43.69
C LEU A 12 1.33 -7.76 -43.37
N LEU A 13 0.69 -8.31 -42.37
CA LEU A 13 0.71 -9.74 -42.09
C LEU A 13 -0.31 -10.42 -42.99
N THR A 14 0.17 -11.13 -44.00
CA THR A 14 -0.63 -12.08 -44.78
C THR A 14 -1.07 -13.22 -43.86
N PHE A 15 -2.34 -13.20 -43.47
CA PHE A 15 -2.94 -14.27 -42.66
C PHE A 15 -3.34 -15.43 -43.58
N THR A 16 -2.60 -16.52 -43.52
CA THR A 16 -3.07 -17.82 -43.99
C THR A 16 -4.14 -18.32 -43.00
N LEU A 17 -5.35 -18.51 -43.53
CA LEU A 17 -6.48 -19.12 -42.77
C LEU A 17 -6.18 -20.61 -42.55
N ALA A 18 -5.68 -20.94 -41.39
CA ALA A 18 -5.74 -22.29 -40.86
C ALA A 18 -6.14 -22.15 -39.36
N GLY A 19 -7.42 -22.04 -39.10
CA GLY A 19 -7.94 -21.80 -37.75
C GLY A 19 -9.10 -22.73 -37.44
N CYS A 20 -8.80 -23.90 -36.96
CA CYS A 20 -9.75 -24.71 -36.22
C CYS A 20 -9.89 -24.14 -34.79
N GLY A 21 -11.06 -23.57 -34.42
CA GLY A 21 -11.55 -23.64 -33.07
C GLY A 21 -11.20 -22.55 -32.06
N SER A 22 -10.59 -21.40 -32.42
CA SER A 22 -10.35 -20.37 -31.42
C SER A 22 -11.50 -19.34 -31.40
N LYS A 23 -11.97 -19.03 -30.17
CA LYS A 23 -13.07 -18.10 -29.94
C LYS A 23 -12.75 -16.70 -30.48
N THR A 24 -13.76 -16.05 -31.08
CA THR A 24 -13.63 -14.70 -31.60
C THR A 24 -13.67 -13.69 -30.45
N VAL A 25 -12.63 -12.86 -30.33
CA VAL A 25 -12.55 -11.76 -29.34
C VAL A 25 -13.16 -10.49 -29.92
N ALA A 26 -12.94 -10.21 -31.19
CA ALA A 26 -13.49 -9.04 -31.87
C ALA A 26 -13.76 -9.36 -33.34
N SER A 27 -14.75 -8.67 -33.96
CA SER A 27 -15.07 -8.71 -35.38
C SER A 27 -15.04 -7.29 -35.94
N THR A 28 -14.44 -7.13 -37.13
CA THR A 28 -14.36 -5.86 -37.84
C THR A 28 -14.74 -6.09 -39.31
N SER A 29 -14.91 -5.03 -40.08
CA SER A 29 -15.05 -5.14 -41.55
C SER A 29 -13.85 -5.77 -42.26
N GLY A 30 -12.66 -5.71 -41.65
CA GLY A 30 -11.42 -6.33 -42.14
C GLY A 30 -11.18 -7.75 -41.66
N GLY A 31 -12.11 -8.36 -40.88
CA GLY A 31 -11.99 -9.74 -40.40
C GLY A 31 -12.14 -9.87 -38.87
N LYS A 32 -11.87 -11.09 -38.37
CA LYS A 32 -12.00 -11.45 -36.97
C LYS A 32 -10.66 -11.51 -36.28
N ILE A 33 -10.62 -11.09 -35.02
CA ILE A 33 -9.51 -11.29 -34.10
C ILE A 33 -9.88 -12.43 -33.17
N THR A 34 -9.04 -13.46 -33.11
CA THR A 34 -9.27 -14.65 -32.29
C THR A 34 -8.48 -14.60 -30.98
N GLU A 35 -8.90 -15.42 -29.99
CA GLU A 35 -8.15 -15.58 -28.72
C GLU A 35 -6.69 -15.99 -28.96
N SER A 36 -6.45 -16.88 -29.95
CA SER A 36 -5.10 -17.32 -30.32
C SER A 36 -4.24 -16.17 -30.85
N GLN A 37 -4.79 -15.33 -31.72
CA GLN A 37 -4.08 -14.15 -32.25
C GLN A 37 -3.78 -13.14 -31.13
N TYR A 38 -4.76 -12.90 -30.27
CA TYR A 38 -4.60 -12.01 -29.11
C TYR A 38 -3.55 -12.55 -28.15
N TYR A 39 -3.61 -13.84 -27.79
CA TYR A 39 -2.62 -14.50 -26.94
C TYR A 39 -1.21 -14.42 -27.54
N SER A 40 -1.05 -14.77 -28.83
CA SER A 40 0.24 -14.72 -29.50
C SER A 40 0.84 -13.32 -29.51
N SER A 41 0.00 -12.30 -29.70
CA SER A 41 0.41 -10.90 -29.65
C SER A 41 0.85 -10.50 -28.23
N MET A 42 0.07 -10.87 -27.22
CA MET A 42 0.34 -10.53 -25.82
C MET A 42 1.59 -11.23 -25.26
N LYS A 43 1.80 -12.52 -25.54
CA LYS A 43 2.96 -13.28 -25.02
C LYS A 43 4.30 -12.75 -25.51
N GLY A 44 4.32 -12.07 -26.68
CA GLY A 44 5.51 -11.42 -27.22
C GLY A 44 5.91 -10.15 -26.48
N THR A 45 4.98 -9.52 -25.74
CA THR A 45 5.21 -8.24 -25.05
C THR A 45 5.78 -8.43 -23.65
N SER A 46 6.55 -7.43 -23.17
CA SER A 46 7.02 -7.40 -21.79
C SER A 46 5.84 -7.39 -20.78
N SER A 47 4.80 -6.62 -21.10
CA SER A 47 3.60 -6.54 -20.24
C SER A 47 2.86 -7.88 -20.15
N GLY A 48 2.69 -8.59 -21.28
CA GLY A 48 2.06 -9.91 -21.28
C GLY A 48 2.85 -10.94 -20.45
N LYS A 49 4.19 -10.90 -20.56
CA LYS A 49 5.08 -11.75 -19.74
C LYS A 49 4.95 -11.42 -18.24
N GLN A 50 4.92 -10.12 -17.87
CA GLN A 50 4.72 -9.69 -16.49
C GLN A 50 3.35 -10.12 -15.92
N VAL A 51 2.29 -10.01 -16.72
CA VAL A 51 0.96 -10.50 -16.33
C VAL A 51 1.00 -12.00 -16.02
N LEU A 52 1.63 -12.81 -16.87
CA LEU A 52 1.75 -14.25 -16.62
C LEU A 52 2.59 -14.55 -15.38
N GLN A 53 3.72 -13.84 -15.15
CA GLN A 53 4.51 -13.96 -13.93
C GLN A 53 3.66 -13.70 -12.68
N GLN A 54 2.87 -12.61 -12.70
CA GLN A 54 1.98 -12.26 -11.60
C GLN A 54 0.87 -13.30 -11.38
N MET A 55 0.28 -13.82 -12.47
CA MET A 55 -0.73 -14.87 -12.39
C MET A 55 -0.16 -16.15 -11.77
N ILE A 56 1.04 -16.57 -12.15
CA ILE A 56 1.72 -17.73 -11.59
C ILE A 56 1.99 -17.51 -10.10
N LEU A 57 2.59 -16.38 -9.75
CA LEU A 57 2.87 -16.04 -8.35
C LEU A 57 1.59 -16.05 -7.51
N ASN A 58 0.52 -15.40 -8.00
CA ASN A 58 -0.75 -15.36 -7.29
C ASN A 58 -1.36 -16.76 -7.08
N LYS A 59 -1.22 -17.66 -8.06
CA LYS A 59 -1.69 -19.05 -7.92
C LYS A 59 -0.93 -19.81 -6.84
N VAL A 60 0.39 -19.64 -6.78
CA VAL A 60 1.22 -20.29 -5.75
C VAL A 60 0.90 -19.68 -4.37
N LEU A 61 0.86 -18.36 -4.27
CA LEU A 61 0.52 -17.66 -3.03
C LEU A 61 -0.88 -18.06 -2.52
N GLU A 62 -1.87 -18.14 -3.40
CA GLU A 62 -3.23 -18.56 -3.03
C GLU A 62 -3.26 -19.99 -2.50
N LYS A 63 -2.52 -20.89 -3.11
CA LYS A 63 -2.41 -22.28 -2.66
C LYS A 63 -1.75 -22.38 -1.28
N GLU A 64 -0.66 -21.65 -1.06
CA GLU A 64 0.13 -21.76 0.18
C GLU A 64 -0.45 -20.95 1.35
N TYR A 65 -1.02 -19.78 1.06
CA TYR A 65 -1.43 -18.79 2.08
C TYR A 65 -2.91 -18.38 2.02
N GLY A 66 -3.70 -18.91 1.09
CA GLY A 66 -5.09 -18.50 0.87
C GLY A 66 -5.96 -18.61 2.12
N SER A 67 -5.76 -19.65 2.93
CA SER A 67 -6.48 -19.84 4.20
C SER A 67 -6.13 -18.80 5.28
N LYS A 68 -4.98 -18.12 5.17
CA LYS A 68 -4.55 -17.08 6.11
C LYS A 68 -5.12 -15.70 5.79
N VAL A 69 -5.70 -15.51 4.60
CA VAL A 69 -6.24 -14.24 4.13
C VAL A 69 -7.74 -14.36 3.89
N SER A 70 -8.54 -13.89 4.84
CA SER A 70 -10.00 -13.89 4.72
C SER A 70 -10.51 -12.74 3.84
N SER A 71 -11.72 -12.89 3.26
CA SER A 71 -12.42 -11.79 2.56
C SER A 71 -12.63 -10.59 3.49
N LYS A 72 -12.92 -10.85 4.78
CA LYS A 72 -13.06 -9.78 5.78
C LYS A 72 -11.78 -8.95 5.94
N SER A 73 -10.59 -9.56 5.86
CA SER A 73 -9.32 -8.81 5.92
C SER A 73 -9.09 -7.96 4.68
N VAL A 74 -9.48 -8.45 3.50
CA VAL A 74 -9.46 -7.68 2.24
C VAL A 74 -10.43 -6.51 2.31
N ASP A 75 -11.66 -6.74 2.78
CA ASP A 75 -12.68 -5.69 2.93
C ASP A 75 -12.24 -4.61 3.94
N LYS A 76 -11.61 -5.01 5.03
CA LYS A 76 -11.05 -4.07 6.01
C LYS A 76 -10.00 -3.18 5.35
N GLN A 77 -9.07 -3.76 4.58
CA GLN A 77 -8.05 -3.01 3.87
C GLN A 77 -8.67 -2.06 2.82
N TYR A 78 -9.63 -2.56 2.04
CA TYR A 78 -10.39 -1.77 1.08
C TYR A 78 -11.06 -0.56 1.74
N ASN A 79 -11.75 -0.77 2.86
CA ASN A 79 -12.43 0.29 3.59
C ASN A 79 -11.44 1.31 4.19
N THR A 80 -10.24 0.89 4.58
CA THR A 80 -9.18 1.81 5.03
C THR A 80 -8.78 2.75 3.89
N TYR A 81 -8.52 2.24 2.69
CA TYR A 81 -8.22 3.09 1.52
C TYR A 81 -9.41 3.98 1.15
N LYS A 82 -10.63 3.43 1.14
CA LYS A 82 -11.83 4.19 0.84
C LYS A 82 -12.03 5.37 1.81
N ALA A 83 -11.77 5.16 3.10
CA ALA A 83 -11.84 6.22 4.11
C ALA A 83 -10.75 7.30 3.91
N GLN A 84 -9.54 6.89 3.53
CA GLN A 84 -8.41 7.79 3.29
C GLN A 84 -8.65 8.75 2.12
N TYR A 85 -9.24 8.25 1.02
CA TYR A 85 -9.52 9.06 -0.18
C TYR A 85 -10.90 9.73 -0.17
N GLY A 86 -11.74 9.44 0.83
CA GLY A 86 -13.13 9.87 0.91
C GLY A 86 -14.06 9.00 0.06
N SER A 87 -15.19 8.61 0.65
CA SER A 87 -16.10 7.61 0.06
C SER A 87 -16.66 7.98 -1.30
N SER A 88 -16.90 9.26 -1.57
CA SER A 88 -17.40 9.79 -2.85
C SER A 88 -16.33 9.85 -3.94
N SER A 89 -15.09 10.17 -3.58
CA SER A 89 -13.98 10.34 -4.52
C SER A 89 -13.29 9.02 -4.87
N PHE A 90 -13.40 8.00 -4.01
CA PHE A 90 -12.64 6.77 -4.16
C PHE A 90 -12.94 5.99 -5.44
N ALA A 91 -14.22 5.96 -5.87
CA ALA A 91 -14.61 5.33 -7.13
C ALA A 91 -13.94 6.01 -8.33
N THR A 92 -13.86 7.33 -8.31
CA THR A 92 -13.16 8.12 -9.35
C THR A 92 -11.66 7.83 -9.34
N VAL A 93 -11.03 7.75 -8.16
CA VAL A 93 -9.60 7.39 -8.03
C VAL A 93 -9.33 6.01 -8.62
N LEU A 94 -10.18 5.01 -8.33
CA LEU A 94 -10.03 3.68 -8.92
C LEU A 94 -10.14 3.74 -10.45
N SER A 95 -11.18 4.39 -10.98
CA SER A 95 -11.42 4.50 -12.42
C SER A 95 -10.28 5.21 -13.15
N GLN A 96 -9.72 6.29 -12.60
CA GLN A 96 -8.57 7.01 -13.15
C GLN A 96 -7.30 6.14 -13.23
N ASN A 97 -7.19 5.12 -12.37
CA ASN A 97 -6.12 4.13 -12.38
C ASN A 97 -6.49 2.86 -13.16
N GLY A 98 -7.58 2.86 -13.93
CA GLY A 98 -8.03 1.69 -14.69
C GLY A 98 -8.50 0.52 -13.84
N LEU A 99 -8.89 0.78 -12.59
CA LEU A 99 -9.30 -0.23 -11.61
C LEU A 99 -10.80 -0.21 -11.37
N THR A 100 -11.35 -1.38 -11.13
CA THR A 100 -12.68 -1.57 -10.54
C THR A 100 -12.54 -1.92 -9.05
N THR A 101 -13.62 -1.84 -8.30
CA THR A 101 -13.65 -2.35 -6.93
C THR A 101 -13.19 -3.81 -6.85
N LYS A 102 -13.57 -4.64 -7.82
CA LYS A 102 -13.19 -6.06 -7.89
C LYS A 102 -11.69 -6.21 -8.08
N THR A 103 -11.13 -5.62 -9.13
CA THR A 103 -9.70 -5.74 -9.44
C THR A 103 -8.81 -5.14 -8.36
N PHE A 104 -9.26 -4.06 -7.72
CA PHE A 104 -8.54 -3.48 -6.58
C PHE A 104 -8.55 -4.42 -5.36
N LYS A 105 -9.70 -5.06 -5.04
CA LYS A 105 -9.75 -6.08 -3.97
C LYS A 105 -8.89 -7.30 -4.28
N GLU A 106 -8.79 -7.71 -5.53
CA GLU A 106 -7.88 -8.78 -5.97
C GLU A 106 -6.41 -8.38 -5.76
N GLN A 107 -6.03 -7.14 -6.06
CA GLN A 107 -4.68 -6.63 -5.77
C GLN A 107 -4.40 -6.58 -4.27
N LEU A 108 -5.37 -6.12 -3.46
CA LEU A 108 -5.25 -6.13 -2.00
C LEU A 108 -5.07 -7.55 -1.46
N ARG A 109 -5.83 -8.52 -1.99
CA ARG A 109 -5.67 -9.93 -1.62
C ARG A 109 -4.28 -10.44 -1.95
N SER A 110 -3.77 -10.18 -3.16
CA SER A 110 -2.41 -10.57 -3.58
C SER A 110 -1.35 -9.98 -2.65
N ASN A 111 -1.48 -8.71 -2.27
CA ASN A 111 -0.57 -8.06 -1.33
C ASN A 111 -0.62 -8.68 0.08
N LEU A 112 -1.81 -9.03 0.56
CA LEU A 112 -1.97 -9.70 1.85
C LEU A 112 -1.37 -11.10 1.83
N LEU A 113 -1.55 -11.86 0.75
CA LEU A 113 -0.94 -13.17 0.56
C LEU A 113 0.59 -13.08 0.53
N LEU A 114 1.15 -12.11 -0.21
CA LEU A 114 2.59 -11.86 -0.23
C LEU A 114 3.12 -11.49 1.15
N LYS A 115 2.37 -10.69 1.92
CA LYS A 115 2.72 -10.39 3.31
C LYS A 115 2.75 -11.64 4.20
N GLU A 116 1.82 -12.58 4.03
CA GLU A 116 1.87 -13.85 4.75
C GLU A 116 3.09 -14.69 4.33
N ALA A 117 3.47 -14.65 3.04
CA ALA A 117 4.71 -15.28 2.58
C ALA A 117 5.96 -14.63 3.21
N VAL A 118 6.01 -13.31 3.31
CA VAL A 118 7.11 -12.59 4.02
C VAL A 118 7.19 -13.06 5.47
N LYS A 119 6.06 -13.10 6.18
CA LYS A 119 6.02 -13.58 7.59
C LYS A 119 6.53 -15.02 7.75
N ASP A 120 6.26 -15.87 6.77
CA ASP A 120 6.68 -17.26 6.79
C ASP A 120 8.17 -17.44 6.42
N LYS A 121 8.62 -16.76 5.37
CA LYS A 121 9.96 -16.96 4.80
C LYS A 121 11.04 -16.09 5.43
N VAL A 122 10.68 -15.01 6.14
CA VAL A 122 11.62 -14.09 6.81
C VAL A 122 11.61 -14.34 8.32
N LYS A 123 12.72 -14.84 8.84
CA LYS A 123 12.93 -15.02 10.28
C LYS A 123 13.46 -13.74 10.90
N ILE A 124 12.76 -13.23 11.91
CA ILE A 124 13.17 -12.04 12.64
C ILE A 124 14.05 -12.43 13.82
N SER A 125 15.28 -11.96 13.84
CA SER A 125 16.22 -12.20 14.94
C SER A 125 15.95 -11.30 16.15
N ASN A 126 16.44 -11.67 17.32
CA ASN A 126 16.39 -10.81 18.51
C ASN A 126 17.17 -9.51 18.31
N ALA A 127 18.23 -9.51 17.50
CA ALA A 127 18.97 -8.30 17.15
C ALA A 127 18.11 -7.34 16.33
N ALA A 128 17.36 -7.85 15.35
CA ALA A 128 16.41 -7.06 14.56
C ALA A 128 15.29 -6.46 15.44
N LEU A 129 14.74 -7.24 16.38
CA LEU A 129 13.76 -6.72 17.35
C LEU A 129 14.34 -5.60 18.22
N LYS A 130 15.55 -5.77 18.74
CA LYS A 130 16.24 -4.74 19.52
C LYS A 130 16.53 -3.49 18.70
N LYS A 131 16.92 -3.64 17.41
CA LYS A 131 17.13 -2.52 16.49
C LYS A 131 15.83 -1.76 16.25
N GLN A 132 14.73 -2.48 15.94
CA GLN A 132 13.42 -1.85 15.72
C GLN A 132 12.90 -1.16 16.99
N TRP A 133 13.13 -1.76 18.16
CA TRP A 133 12.74 -1.18 19.46
C TRP A 133 13.34 0.21 19.69
N LYS A 134 14.54 0.52 19.21
CA LYS A 134 15.15 1.85 19.40
C LYS A 134 14.27 2.97 18.86
N SER A 135 13.71 2.79 17.67
CA SER A 135 12.86 3.77 16.98
C SER A 135 11.36 3.58 17.24
N TYR A 136 10.96 2.49 17.91
CA TYR A 136 9.57 2.15 18.11
C TYR A 136 8.84 3.20 18.96
N SER A 137 7.66 3.57 18.50
CA SER A 137 6.64 4.27 19.30
C SER A 137 5.31 3.54 19.15
N PRO A 138 4.58 3.30 20.24
CA PRO A 138 3.30 2.59 20.18
C PRO A 138 2.26 3.44 19.44
N LYS A 139 1.16 2.80 19.05
CA LYS A 139 0.04 3.52 18.41
C LYS A 139 -0.55 4.55 19.39
N VAL A 140 -0.67 5.76 18.88
CA VAL A 140 -1.29 6.89 19.58
C VAL A 140 -2.59 7.29 18.88
N THR A 141 -3.47 7.95 19.61
CA THR A 141 -4.67 8.59 19.06
C THR A 141 -4.60 10.08 19.37
N VAL A 142 -4.78 10.89 18.35
CA VAL A 142 -4.76 12.35 18.48
C VAL A 142 -6.01 12.99 17.89
N GLN A 143 -6.23 14.25 18.23
CA GLN A 143 -7.01 15.20 17.46
C GLN A 143 -6.06 16.17 16.79
N HIS A 144 -6.42 16.70 15.61
CA HIS A 144 -5.70 17.79 14.99
C HIS A 144 -6.63 18.88 14.43
N ILE A 145 -6.10 20.07 14.30
CA ILE A 145 -6.74 21.20 13.63
C ILE A 145 -5.78 21.67 12.54
N VAL A 146 -6.20 21.57 11.30
CA VAL A 146 -5.41 22.01 10.14
C VAL A 146 -5.93 23.36 9.69
N VAL A 147 -5.05 24.35 9.51
CA VAL A 147 -5.42 25.67 8.99
C VAL A 147 -4.41 26.14 7.93
N ALA A 148 -4.89 26.90 6.96
CA ALA A 148 -4.04 27.34 5.85
C ALA A 148 -3.05 28.45 6.25
N LYS A 149 -3.41 29.31 7.22
CA LYS A 149 -2.65 30.51 7.60
C LYS A 149 -2.13 30.41 9.04
N SER A 150 -0.88 30.85 9.25
CA SER A 150 -0.27 30.94 10.59
C SER A 150 -1.10 31.79 11.55
N ALA A 151 -1.59 32.94 11.12
CA ALA A 151 -2.42 33.84 11.96
C ALA A 151 -3.71 33.16 12.47
N THR A 152 -4.30 32.25 11.68
CA THR A 152 -5.44 31.43 12.14
C THR A 152 -5.01 30.41 13.18
N ALA A 153 -3.84 29.78 13.01
CA ALA A 153 -3.29 28.88 14.01
C ALA A 153 -3.02 29.60 15.34
N ASP A 154 -2.48 30.82 15.29
CA ASP A 154 -2.23 31.64 16.47
C ASP A 154 -3.55 31.99 17.19
N THR A 155 -4.62 32.25 16.44
CA THR A 155 -5.96 32.45 17.00
C THR A 155 -6.45 31.20 17.73
N VAL A 156 -6.33 30.03 17.11
CA VAL A 156 -6.71 28.75 17.73
C VAL A 156 -5.90 28.50 19.00
N LEU A 157 -4.57 28.72 18.96
CA LEU A 157 -3.69 28.56 20.14
C LEU A 157 -4.06 29.53 21.28
N LYS A 158 -4.46 30.77 20.96
CA LYS A 158 -4.97 31.72 21.98
C LYS A 158 -6.24 31.23 22.65
N GLU A 159 -7.17 30.66 21.89
CA GLU A 159 -8.39 30.08 22.46
C GLU A 159 -8.10 28.82 23.31
N LEU A 160 -7.17 27.97 22.87
CA LEU A 160 -6.73 26.78 23.64
C LEU A 160 -5.98 27.14 24.92
N LYS A 161 -5.30 28.30 24.97
CA LYS A 161 -4.71 28.82 26.21
C LYS A 161 -5.75 29.24 27.26
N LYS A 162 -6.94 29.70 26.81
CA LYS A 162 -8.06 30.07 27.70
C LYS A 162 -8.77 28.82 28.23
N ASP A 163 -9.00 27.84 27.36
CA ASP A 163 -9.65 26.57 27.69
C ASP A 163 -8.97 25.45 26.90
N SER A 164 -8.14 24.66 27.59
CA SER A 164 -7.40 23.53 27.03
C SER A 164 -8.19 22.23 27.02
N SER A 165 -9.49 22.24 27.32
CA SER A 165 -10.32 21.05 27.36
C SER A 165 -10.45 20.36 25.99
N GLN A 166 -10.70 19.06 26.00
CA GLN A 166 -10.97 18.30 24.78
C GLN A 166 -12.25 18.80 24.10
N ALA A 167 -13.24 19.24 24.86
CA ALA A 167 -14.48 19.79 24.34
C ALA A 167 -14.23 21.07 23.53
N ASN A 168 -13.40 21.99 24.05
CA ASN A 168 -13.02 23.19 23.34
C ASN A 168 -12.18 22.87 22.09
N PHE A 169 -11.21 21.94 22.18
CA PHE A 169 -10.45 21.50 21.01
C PHE A 169 -11.38 20.98 19.89
N THR A 170 -12.37 20.15 20.25
CA THR A 170 -13.39 19.63 19.32
C THR A 170 -14.20 20.76 18.67
N LYS A 171 -14.61 21.77 19.46
CA LYS A 171 -15.33 22.94 18.95
C LYS A 171 -14.47 23.77 17.97
N LEU A 172 -13.21 23.98 18.31
CA LEU A 172 -12.26 24.72 17.47
C LEU A 172 -11.93 23.96 16.19
N ALA A 173 -11.80 22.62 16.24
CA ALA A 173 -11.62 21.80 15.06
C ALA A 173 -12.79 21.94 14.08
N LYS A 174 -14.03 21.85 14.56
CA LYS A 174 -15.23 22.04 13.74
C LYS A 174 -15.29 23.46 13.13
N LYS A 175 -14.83 24.47 13.87
CA LYS A 175 -14.87 25.88 13.43
C LYS A 175 -13.77 26.20 12.41
N TYR A 176 -12.53 25.84 12.70
CA TYR A 176 -11.35 26.35 11.98
C TYR A 176 -10.67 25.34 11.07
N SER A 177 -10.81 24.01 11.32
CA SER A 177 -10.07 23.03 10.54
C SER A 177 -10.51 23.01 9.07
N THR A 178 -9.52 22.97 8.20
CA THR A 178 -9.68 22.77 6.74
C THR A 178 -9.69 21.30 6.34
N ASP A 179 -9.31 20.39 7.27
CA ASP A 179 -9.39 18.95 7.02
C ASP A 179 -10.84 18.47 7.09
N THR A 180 -11.42 18.24 5.92
CA THR A 180 -12.83 17.83 5.77
C THR A 180 -13.07 16.40 6.27
N THR A 181 -12.03 15.59 6.41
CA THR A 181 -12.16 14.18 6.81
C THR A 181 -12.36 14.03 8.32
N THR A 182 -11.75 14.91 9.11
CA THR A 182 -11.76 14.80 10.58
C THR A 182 -12.46 15.96 11.29
N LYS A 183 -12.62 17.12 10.65
CA LYS A 183 -13.18 18.31 11.31
C LYS A 183 -14.52 18.06 11.99
N ASN A 184 -15.41 17.30 11.35
CA ASN A 184 -16.75 17.01 11.87
C ASN A 184 -16.73 16.02 13.06
N ASP A 185 -15.64 15.22 13.18
CA ASP A 185 -15.36 14.36 14.34
C ASP A 185 -14.39 15.05 15.33
N GLY A 186 -14.41 16.37 15.38
CA GLY A 186 -13.57 17.16 16.30
C GLY A 186 -12.08 17.04 16.04
N GLY A 187 -11.67 16.72 14.82
CA GLY A 187 -10.29 16.55 14.43
C GLY A 187 -9.69 15.19 14.80
N LYS A 188 -10.51 14.20 15.23
CA LYS A 188 -10.02 12.89 15.66
C LYS A 188 -9.49 12.08 14.50
N MET A 189 -8.25 11.60 14.65
CA MET A 189 -7.59 10.75 13.67
C MET A 189 -7.67 9.27 14.04
N ALA A 190 -7.56 8.40 13.04
CA ALA A 190 -7.29 6.98 13.27
C ALA A 190 -5.96 6.80 14.01
N ALA A 191 -5.88 5.77 14.87
CA ALA A 191 -4.64 5.50 15.61
C ALA A 191 -3.49 5.15 14.66
N PHE A 192 -2.32 5.76 14.88
CA PHE A 192 -1.10 5.59 14.07
C PHE A 192 0.12 5.37 14.97
N ASP A 193 1.17 4.79 14.41
CA ASP A 193 2.48 4.63 15.07
C ASP A 193 3.59 5.37 14.29
N ASN A 194 4.83 5.18 14.73
CA ASN A 194 5.99 5.85 14.13
C ASN A 194 6.34 5.41 12.70
N THR A 195 5.68 4.39 12.18
CA THR A 195 5.86 3.91 10.81
C THR A 195 4.78 4.43 9.85
N ASP A 196 3.87 5.28 10.31
CA ASP A 196 2.84 5.87 9.47
C ASP A 196 3.48 6.79 8.42
N THR A 197 3.24 6.48 7.14
CA THR A 197 3.76 7.23 6.00
C THR A 197 2.76 8.25 5.45
N THR A 198 1.55 8.31 6.00
CA THR A 198 0.51 9.28 5.59
C THR A 198 0.70 10.62 6.27
N GLN A 199 1.42 10.63 7.40
CA GLN A 199 1.72 11.83 8.15
C GLN A 199 3.16 12.31 7.89
N SER A 200 3.36 13.63 7.90
CA SER A 200 4.71 14.17 7.77
C SER A 200 5.57 13.83 9.00
N SER A 201 6.89 13.70 8.81
CA SER A 201 7.83 13.45 9.91
C SER A 201 7.77 14.52 11.01
N LYS A 202 7.48 15.78 10.62
CA LYS A 202 7.29 16.89 11.59
C LYS A 202 6.04 16.68 12.44
N PHE A 203 4.94 16.23 11.83
CA PHE A 203 3.71 15.90 12.54
C PHE A 203 3.95 14.75 13.53
N LEU A 204 4.53 13.63 13.08
CA LEU A 204 4.83 12.48 13.93
C LEU A 204 5.73 12.87 15.10
N THR A 205 6.81 13.62 14.83
CA THR A 205 7.73 14.09 15.87
C THR A 205 7.03 14.96 16.92
N ALA A 206 6.12 15.84 16.51
CA ALA A 206 5.37 16.67 17.43
C ALA A 206 4.35 15.86 18.24
N ALA A 207 3.60 14.97 17.57
CA ALA A 207 2.59 14.13 18.21
C ALA A 207 3.18 13.21 19.28
N PHE A 208 4.31 12.51 18.97
CA PHE A 208 4.90 11.56 19.93
C PHE A 208 5.58 12.21 21.15
N LYS A 209 5.81 13.53 21.12
CA LYS A 209 6.30 14.28 22.32
C LYS A 209 5.19 14.58 23.34
N LEU A 210 3.92 14.52 22.91
CA LEU A 210 2.80 14.91 23.77
C LEU A 210 2.41 13.79 24.73
N LYS A 211 2.12 14.17 25.98
CA LYS A 211 1.45 13.31 26.95
C LYS A 211 -0.07 13.38 26.77
N ASN A 212 -0.77 12.43 27.37
CA ASN A 212 -2.24 12.41 27.33
C ASN A 212 -2.83 13.75 27.79
N GLY A 213 -3.71 14.31 26.99
CA GLY A 213 -4.35 15.59 27.24
C GLY A 213 -3.55 16.83 26.81
N GLU A 214 -2.26 16.72 26.53
CA GLU A 214 -1.45 17.84 26.04
C GLU A 214 -1.74 18.15 24.56
N TYR A 215 -1.46 19.39 24.17
CA TYR A 215 -1.50 19.84 22.78
C TYR A 215 -0.25 20.63 22.42
N THR A 216 0.06 20.76 21.13
CA THR A 216 1.22 21.53 20.67
C THR A 216 1.05 23.01 20.98
N THR A 217 2.00 23.61 21.68
CA THR A 217 1.97 25.03 22.09
C THR A 217 2.31 26.00 20.95
N SER A 218 2.81 25.45 19.84
CA SER A 218 3.03 26.13 18.57
C SER A 218 2.49 25.29 17.40
N ALA A 219 2.08 25.92 16.33
CA ALA A 219 1.59 25.24 15.15
C ALA A 219 2.73 24.50 14.42
N VAL A 220 2.50 23.27 14.02
CA VAL A 220 3.43 22.44 13.24
C VAL A 220 3.22 22.74 11.75
N LYS A 221 4.23 23.28 11.09
CA LYS A 221 4.18 23.50 9.63
C LYS A 221 4.40 22.21 8.88
N THR A 222 3.36 21.77 8.15
CA THR A 222 3.38 20.57 7.30
C THR A 222 3.03 20.94 5.85
N THR A 223 2.95 19.95 4.97
CA THR A 223 2.44 20.10 3.60
C THR A 223 0.96 20.45 3.55
N ASN A 224 0.19 20.07 4.59
CA ASN A 224 -1.26 20.33 4.67
C ASN A 224 -1.58 21.75 5.19
N GLY A 225 -0.58 22.47 5.71
CA GLY A 225 -0.75 23.78 6.32
C GLY A 225 -0.10 23.89 7.70
N TYR A 226 -0.77 24.55 8.63
CA TYR A 226 -0.37 24.68 10.02
C TYR A 226 -1.27 23.79 10.86
N GLU A 227 -0.68 22.86 11.62
CA GLU A 227 -1.41 21.86 12.39
C GLU A 227 -1.21 22.08 13.89
N ILE A 228 -2.29 22.06 14.65
CA ILE A 228 -2.30 22.02 16.10
C ILE A 228 -2.75 20.60 16.48
N ILE A 229 -1.96 19.91 17.28
CA ILE A 229 -2.15 18.48 17.60
C ILE A 229 -2.44 18.35 19.08
N ARG A 230 -3.47 17.56 19.46
CA ARG A 230 -3.80 17.20 20.83
C ARG A 230 -3.71 15.69 21.00
N MET A 231 -2.99 15.25 22.01
CA MET A 231 -2.92 13.83 22.38
C MET A 231 -4.18 13.40 23.13
N ILE A 232 -4.88 12.40 22.59
CA ILE A 232 -6.00 11.73 23.28
C ILE A 232 -5.46 10.56 24.08
N LYS A 233 -4.67 9.69 23.44
CA LYS A 233 -4.14 8.48 24.05
C LYS A 233 -2.74 8.20 23.55
N ASN A 234 -1.79 8.22 24.48
CA ASN A 234 -0.44 7.73 24.32
C ASN A 234 -0.19 6.72 25.45
N PRO A 235 -0.10 5.41 25.13
CA PRO A 235 0.11 4.39 26.16
C PRO A 235 1.53 4.39 26.75
N GLY A 236 2.42 5.21 26.19
CA GLY A 236 3.84 5.15 26.53
C GLY A 236 4.54 3.96 25.89
N LYS A 237 5.86 3.99 25.85
CA LYS A 237 6.67 2.97 25.18
C LYS A 237 6.66 1.61 25.90
N GLY A 238 6.55 1.60 27.24
CA GLY A 238 6.53 0.37 28.02
C GLY A 238 7.79 -0.49 27.91
N LYS A 239 7.63 -1.80 27.99
CA LYS A 239 8.73 -2.78 27.84
C LYS A 239 8.70 -3.40 26.43
N MET A 240 9.87 -3.71 25.88
CA MET A 240 9.98 -4.33 24.56
C MET A 240 9.22 -5.66 24.44
N SER A 241 9.18 -6.45 25.54
CA SER A 241 8.44 -7.72 25.60
C SER A 241 6.95 -7.58 25.26
N ASP A 242 6.35 -6.49 25.72
CA ASP A 242 4.91 -6.23 25.60
C ASP A 242 4.51 -5.88 24.15
N HIS A 243 5.49 -5.47 23.33
CA HIS A 243 5.33 -5.02 21.95
C HIS A 243 5.96 -5.94 20.91
N THR A 244 6.35 -7.17 21.28
CA THR A 244 7.02 -8.09 20.35
C THR A 244 6.23 -8.32 19.05
N LYS A 245 4.90 -8.39 19.15
CA LYS A 245 4.03 -8.53 17.96
C LYS A 245 4.09 -7.30 17.07
N ASP A 246 3.96 -6.12 17.64
CA ASP A 246 3.97 -4.85 16.89
C ASP A 246 5.32 -4.63 16.22
N LEU A 247 6.42 -4.94 16.91
CA LEU A 247 7.78 -4.85 16.37
C LEU A 247 7.95 -5.78 15.17
N LYS A 248 7.48 -7.02 15.26
CA LYS A 248 7.49 -7.95 14.13
C LYS A 248 6.66 -7.43 12.97
N ASP A 249 5.46 -6.93 13.23
CA ASP A 249 4.57 -6.38 12.20
C ASP A 249 5.21 -5.17 11.50
N GLN A 250 5.91 -4.29 12.23
CA GLN A 250 6.66 -3.17 11.65
C GLN A 250 7.83 -3.65 10.79
N ILE A 251 8.62 -4.64 11.26
CA ILE A 251 9.73 -5.21 10.48
C ILE A 251 9.19 -5.82 9.18
N TRP A 252 8.16 -6.67 9.22
CA TRP A 252 7.57 -7.27 8.02
C TRP A 252 6.95 -6.22 7.08
N ASN A 253 6.40 -5.12 7.60
CA ASN A 253 5.95 -4.01 6.75
C ASN A 253 7.11 -3.32 6.03
N ASN A 254 8.26 -3.14 6.69
CA ASN A 254 9.47 -2.63 6.07
C ASN A 254 9.99 -3.61 5.00
N ASP A 255 10.00 -4.91 5.31
CA ASP A 255 10.38 -5.97 4.39
C ASP A 255 9.50 -6.01 3.13
N MET A 256 8.22 -5.66 3.24
CA MET A 256 7.31 -5.52 2.09
C MET A 256 7.66 -4.36 1.15
N SER A 257 8.54 -3.45 1.57
CA SER A 257 9.06 -2.34 0.77
C SER A 257 10.51 -2.57 0.32
N ASP A 258 11.16 -3.63 0.79
CA ASP A 258 12.53 -3.98 0.42
C ASP A 258 12.53 -4.93 -0.79
N SER A 259 13.01 -4.42 -1.94
CA SER A 259 13.05 -5.17 -3.19
C SER A 259 13.89 -6.45 -3.11
N THR A 260 14.97 -6.44 -2.33
CA THR A 260 15.84 -7.61 -2.15
C THR A 260 15.15 -8.69 -1.33
N VAL A 261 14.49 -8.30 -0.24
CA VAL A 261 13.71 -9.22 0.60
C VAL A 261 12.56 -9.81 -0.22
N LEU A 262 11.80 -8.97 -0.92
CA LEU A 262 10.69 -9.42 -1.76
C LEU A 262 11.14 -10.37 -2.87
N HIS A 263 12.24 -10.07 -3.57
CA HIS A 263 12.81 -10.95 -4.58
C HIS A 263 13.14 -12.34 -4.00
N ASN A 264 13.80 -12.38 -2.84
CA ASN A 264 14.17 -13.62 -2.17
C ASN A 264 12.92 -14.41 -1.70
N VAL A 265 11.92 -13.73 -1.16
CA VAL A 265 10.66 -14.36 -0.75
C VAL A 265 9.92 -14.93 -1.96
N VAL A 266 9.75 -14.16 -3.03
CA VAL A 266 9.10 -14.59 -4.27
C VAL A 266 9.85 -15.78 -4.89
N SER A 267 11.19 -15.75 -4.92
CA SER A 267 12.01 -16.88 -5.38
C SER A 267 11.72 -18.16 -4.58
N LYS A 268 11.68 -18.08 -3.25
CA LYS A 268 11.35 -19.22 -2.38
C LYS A 268 9.93 -19.75 -2.63
N VAL A 269 8.96 -18.86 -2.77
CA VAL A 269 7.55 -19.22 -3.05
C VAL A 269 7.42 -19.87 -4.42
N LEU A 270 8.04 -19.34 -5.46
CA LEU A 270 7.98 -19.95 -6.80
C LEU A 270 8.69 -21.31 -6.87
N LYS A 271 9.80 -21.48 -6.14
CA LYS A 271 10.49 -22.77 -6.02
C LYS A 271 9.63 -23.83 -5.33
N SER A 272 8.93 -23.45 -4.23
CA SER A 272 8.01 -24.40 -3.55
C SER A 272 6.76 -24.71 -4.38
N GLY A 273 6.36 -23.81 -5.28
CA GLY A 273 5.18 -23.97 -6.12
C GLY A 273 5.29 -25.00 -7.24
N ASN A 274 6.47 -25.60 -7.49
CA ASN A 274 6.71 -26.56 -8.58
C ASN A 274 6.17 -26.08 -9.94
N VAL A 275 6.48 -24.82 -10.30
CA VAL A 275 5.95 -24.16 -11.50
C VAL A 275 6.49 -24.84 -12.76
N SER A 276 5.59 -25.20 -13.69
CA SER A 276 5.93 -25.72 -15.01
C SER A 276 5.25 -24.88 -16.10
N ILE A 277 6.05 -24.18 -16.90
CA ILE A 277 5.57 -23.36 -18.02
C ILE A 277 5.61 -24.19 -19.30
N LYS A 278 4.45 -24.42 -19.93
CA LYS A 278 4.30 -25.29 -21.10
C LYS A 278 4.59 -24.59 -22.43
N ASP A 279 4.36 -23.26 -22.47
CA ASP A 279 4.65 -22.48 -23.69
C ASP A 279 6.17 -22.27 -23.83
N LYS A 280 6.73 -22.70 -24.96
CA LYS A 280 8.17 -22.65 -25.25
C LYS A 280 8.73 -21.23 -25.24
N ASP A 281 7.93 -20.25 -25.69
CA ASP A 281 8.35 -18.85 -25.79
C ASP A 281 8.36 -18.14 -24.42
N LEU A 282 7.73 -18.76 -23.41
CA LEU A 282 7.55 -18.21 -22.06
C LEU A 282 8.32 -18.98 -21.01
N LYS A 283 9.02 -20.07 -21.36
CA LYS A 283 9.68 -20.98 -20.40
C LYS A 283 10.65 -20.28 -19.45
N ASP A 284 11.29 -19.21 -19.89
CA ASP A 284 12.35 -18.52 -19.15
C ASP A 284 11.88 -17.26 -18.41
N ILE A 285 10.57 -16.96 -18.41
CA ILE A 285 10.06 -15.72 -17.77
C ILE A 285 10.32 -15.64 -16.28
N LEU A 286 10.50 -16.78 -15.60
CA LEU A 286 10.80 -16.82 -14.16
C LEU A 286 12.30 -17.03 -13.87
N SER A 287 13.18 -17.01 -14.87
CA SER A 287 14.61 -17.29 -14.71
C SER A 287 15.28 -16.40 -13.67
N SER A 288 14.93 -15.11 -13.58
CA SER A 288 15.45 -14.20 -12.57
C SER A 288 15.16 -14.61 -11.13
N TYR A 289 14.06 -15.34 -10.90
CA TYR A 289 13.67 -15.84 -9.58
C TYR A 289 14.15 -17.26 -9.31
N LEU A 290 14.31 -18.08 -10.35
CA LEU A 290 14.58 -19.53 -10.22
C LEU A 290 16.06 -19.89 -10.44
N SER A 291 16.84 -19.02 -11.12
CA SER A 291 18.27 -19.20 -11.27
C SER A 291 18.94 -19.16 -9.89
N THR A 292 19.80 -20.11 -9.63
CA THR A 292 20.67 -20.15 -8.44
C THR A 292 21.82 -19.16 -8.61
N SER A 293 21.54 -17.86 -8.52
CA SER A 293 22.62 -16.91 -8.22
C SER A 293 22.98 -17.11 -6.75
N SER A 294 24.11 -17.77 -6.53
CA SER A 294 24.81 -17.88 -5.24
C SER A 294 25.34 -16.51 -4.83
N SER A 295 24.45 -15.61 -4.42
CA SER A 295 24.81 -14.49 -3.59
C SER A 295 24.41 -14.81 -2.15
N SER A 296 25.25 -15.61 -1.49
CA SER A 296 25.30 -15.72 -0.04
C SER A 296 25.78 -14.39 0.53
N SER A 297 24.93 -13.36 0.53
CA SER A 297 25.09 -12.27 1.47
C SER A 297 24.49 -12.71 2.79
N SER A 298 25.36 -13.22 3.65
CA SER A 298 25.09 -13.40 5.07
C SER A 298 24.56 -12.06 5.62
N LEU A 299 23.28 -12.06 5.90
CA LEU A 299 22.66 -11.01 6.73
C LEU A 299 23.26 -11.17 8.13
N LYS A 300 24.26 -10.33 8.43
CA LYS A 300 24.77 -10.09 9.78
C LYS A 300 23.78 -9.28 10.59
#